data_a143a900b9cf6628c9de0b7f4c247f9a
#
_entry.id   a143a900b9cf6628c9de0b7f4c247f9a
#
_cell.length_a   1.000
_cell.length_b   1.000
_cell.length_c   1.000
_cell.angle_alpha   90.00
_cell.angle_beta   90.00
_cell.angle_gamma   90.00
#
_symmetry.space_group_name_H-M   'P 1'
#
loop_
_entity.id
_entity.type
_entity.pdbx_description
1 polymer ?
#
loop_
_entity_poly.entity_id
_entity_poly.type
_entity_poly.pdbx_seq_one_letter_code
_entity_poly.pdbx_strand_id
1 'polypeptide(L)'
;MLNVPGEETEEELAGQEVLSSREKEIITCVVKGMTNKEIADALYLSAHTVITHRRNIARKLQIHSPAGLTIYAIVNKLVELQDIKEYL
;
A
#
# COMPACT_ATOMS: atom_id res chain seq x y z
N MET A 1 -22.70 1.50 -20.11
CA MET A 1 -21.30 1.51 -20.45
C MET A 1 -20.57 0.33 -19.83
N LEU A 2 -19.69 -0.26 -20.58
CA LEU A 2 -18.99 -1.45 -20.11
C LEU A 2 -17.70 -1.07 -19.43
N ASN A 3 -17.53 -1.54 -18.20
CA ASN A 3 -16.24 -1.47 -17.53
C ASN A 3 -15.50 -2.76 -17.80
N VAL A 4 -14.28 -2.63 -18.27
CA VAL A 4 -13.43 -3.78 -18.45
C VAL A 4 -12.96 -4.24 -17.05
N PRO A 5 -13.11 -5.52 -16.72
CA PRO A 5 -12.64 -6.00 -15.42
C PRO A 5 -11.17 -5.65 -15.21
N GLY A 6 -10.86 -5.05 -14.09
CA GLY A 6 -9.52 -4.61 -13.77
C GLY A 6 -9.17 -3.21 -14.24
N GLU A 7 -10.03 -2.58 -15.04
CA GLU A 7 -9.84 -1.20 -15.45
C GLU A 7 -10.82 -0.32 -14.70
N GLU A 8 -10.35 0.27 -13.63
CA GLU A 8 -11.13 1.19 -12.84
C GLU A 8 -10.55 2.59 -12.98
N THR A 9 -11.41 3.59 -13.00
CA THR A 9 -10.97 4.97 -13.05
C THR A 9 -10.47 5.39 -11.67
N GLU A 10 -9.64 6.43 -11.64
CA GLU A 10 -9.18 6.97 -10.36
C GLU A 10 -10.34 7.45 -9.50
N GLU A 11 -11.41 7.97 -10.14
CA GLU A 11 -12.60 8.41 -9.43
C GLU A 11 -13.31 7.24 -8.76
N GLU A 12 -13.43 6.13 -9.46
CA GLU A 12 -14.05 4.93 -8.90
C GLU A 12 -13.26 4.39 -7.73
N LEU A 13 -11.93 4.32 -7.88
CA LEU A 13 -11.06 3.84 -6.82
C LEU A 13 -11.11 4.77 -5.61
N ALA A 14 -11.06 6.08 -5.83
CA ALA A 14 -11.12 7.05 -4.74
C ALA A 14 -12.46 6.99 -4.01
N GLY A 15 -13.55 6.82 -4.75
CA GLY A 15 -14.88 6.74 -4.15
C GLY A 15 -15.11 5.48 -3.35
N GLN A 16 -14.48 4.39 -3.74
CA GLN A 16 -14.61 3.10 -3.05
C GLN A 16 -13.54 2.89 -2.00
N GLU A 17 -12.51 3.72 -2.01
CA GLU A 17 -11.36 3.57 -1.12
C GLU A 17 -10.70 2.20 -1.22
N VAL A 18 -10.77 1.61 -2.41
CA VAL A 18 -10.23 0.28 -2.66
C VAL A 18 -8.74 0.38 -2.96
N LEU A 19 -7.96 -0.43 -2.29
CA LEU A 19 -6.54 -0.52 -2.54
C LEU A 19 -6.26 -1.41 -3.75
N SER A 20 -5.33 -0.97 -4.59
CA SER A 20 -4.86 -1.81 -5.69
C SER A 20 -3.92 -2.88 -5.17
N SER A 21 -3.65 -3.88 -6.00
CA SER A 21 -2.68 -4.93 -5.64
C SER A 21 -1.31 -4.32 -5.37
N ARG A 22 -0.90 -3.36 -6.18
CA ARG A 22 0.39 -2.69 -6.00
C ARG A 22 0.44 -1.91 -4.68
N GLU A 23 -0.66 -1.24 -4.34
CA GLU A 23 -0.73 -0.53 -3.07
C GLU A 23 -0.60 -1.47 -1.88
N LYS A 24 -1.22 -2.64 -1.96
CA LYS A 24 -1.10 -3.65 -0.91
C LYS A 24 0.34 -4.14 -0.77
N GLU A 25 1.03 -4.33 -1.88
CA GLU A 25 2.45 -4.70 -1.86
C GLU A 25 3.29 -3.62 -1.20
N ILE A 26 3.03 -2.36 -1.52
CA ILE A 26 3.72 -1.22 -0.93
C ILE A 26 3.49 -1.19 0.59
N ILE A 27 2.24 -1.38 1.02
CA ILE A 27 1.91 -1.40 2.45
C ILE A 27 2.71 -2.49 3.16
N THR A 28 2.76 -3.68 2.57
CA THR A 28 3.53 -4.80 3.15
C THR A 28 4.99 -4.42 3.33
N CYS A 29 5.58 -3.77 2.33
CA CYS A 29 6.97 -3.34 2.39
C CYS A 29 7.19 -2.26 3.47
N VAL A 30 6.27 -1.30 3.56
CA VAL A 30 6.35 -0.24 4.57
C VAL A 30 6.29 -0.83 5.97
N VAL A 31 5.39 -1.79 6.18
CA VAL A 31 5.22 -2.45 7.48
C VAL A 31 6.47 -3.21 7.87
N LYS A 32 7.21 -3.72 6.90
CA LYS A 32 8.48 -4.40 7.13
C LYS A 32 9.66 -3.44 7.36
N GLY A 33 9.40 -2.15 7.34
CA GLY A 33 10.43 -1.15 7.63
C GLY A 33 11.31 -0.79 6.45
N MET A 34 10.91 -1.12 5.24
CA MET A 34 11.70 -0.83 4.04
C MET A 34 11.63 0.66 3.71
N THR A 35 12.75 1.21 3.24
CA THR A 35 12.81 2.57 2.74
C THR A 35 12.18 2.64 1.36
N ASN A 36 11.87 3.86 0.91
CA ASN A 36 11.31 4.05 -0.44
C ASN A 36 12.23 3.47 -1.51
N LYS A 37 13.54 3.64 -1.34
CA LYS A 37 14.52 3.10 -2.28
C LYS A 37 14.50 1.58 -2.30
N GLU A 38 14.44 0.97 -1.12
CA GLU A 38 14.37 -0.49 -1.01
C GLU A 38 13.11 -1.04 -1.64
N ILE A 39 11.98 -0.37 -1.42
CA ILE A 39 10.72 -0.76 -2.03
C ILE A 39 10.80 -0.65 -3.54
N ALA A 40 11.35 0.46 -4.02
CA ALA A 40 11.50 0.69 -5.45
C ALA A 40 12.33 -0.41 -6.10
N ASP A 41 13.45 -0.77 -5.47
CA ASP A 41 14.32 -1.84 -5.98
C ASP A 41 13.60 -3.19 -5.97
N ALA A 42 12.88 -3.49 -4.89
CA ALA A 42 12.19 -4.77 -4.74
C ALA A 42 11.04 -4.94 -5.73
N LEU A 43 10.35 -3.87 -6.05
CA LEU A 43 9.17 -3.91 -6.91
C LEU A 43 9.43 -3.43 -8.34
N TYR A 44 10.69 -3.14 -8.66
CA TYR A 44 11.09 -2.66 -9.98
C TYR A 44 10.38 -1.35 -10.37
N LEU A 45 10.31 -0.43 -9.41
CA LEU A 45 9.71 0.89 -9.59
C LEU A 45 10.73 1.97 -9.33
N SER A 46 10.42 3.21 -9.73
CA SER A 46 11.23 4.35 -9.31
C SER A 46 10.83 4.75 -7.89
N ALA A 47 11.75 5.39 -7.17
CA ALA A 47 11.45 5.91 -5.84
C ALA A 47 10.29 6.91 -5.89
N HIS A 48 10.22 7.72 -6.95
CA HIS A 48 9.13 8.68 -7.13
C HIS A 48 7.78 7.98 -7.22
N THR A 49 7.71 6.85 -7.95
CA THR A 49 6.47 6.07 -8.07
C THR A 49 6.07 5.50 -6.71
N VAL A 50 7.03 5.02 -5.93
CA VAL A 50 6.75 4.54 -4.57
C VAL A 50 6.16 5.66 -3.71
N ILE A 51 6.74 6.85 -3.77
CA ILE A 51 6.24 8.01 -3.01
C ILE A 51 4.79 8.33 -3.42
N THR A 52 4.51 8.30 -4.72
CA THR A 52 3.16 8.55 -5.23
C THR A 52 2.17 7.51 -4.71
N HIS A 53 2.54 6.23 -4.72
CA HIS A 53 1.69 5.18 -4.16
C HIS A 53 1.44 5.39 -2.68
N ARG A 54 2.47 5.74 -1.92
CA ARG A 54 2.33 5.97 -0.48
C ARG A 54 1.40 7.14 -0.20
N ARG A 55 1.48 8.20 -1.00
CA ARG A 55 0.59 9.35 -0.88
C ARG A 55 -0.86 8.96 -1.15
N ASN A 56 -1.10 8.16 -2.18
CA ASN A 56 -2.44 7.69 -2.51
C ASN A 56 -3.00 6.78 -1.43
N ILE A 57 -2.17 5.92 -0.86
CA ILE A 57 -2.57 5.04 0.25
C ILE A 57 -3.00 5.89 1.44
N ALA A 58 -2.18 6.88 1.82
CA ALA A 58 -2.50 7.76 2.93
C ALA A 58 -3.82 8.50 2.72
N ARG A 59 -4.05 8.96 1.49
CA ARG A 59 -5.29 9.64 1.14
C ARG A 59 -6.49 8.71 1.22
N LYS A 60 -6.37 7.49 0.70
CA LYS A 60 -7.46 6.52 0.70
C LYS A 60 -7.83 6.05 2.08
N LEU A 61 -6.83 5.78 2.91
CA LEU A 61 -7.04 5.19 4.23
C LEU A 61 -7.15 6.23 5.34
N GLN A 62 -6.74 7.46 5.08
CA GLN A 62 -6.66 8.51 6.10
C GLN A 62 -5.74 8.09 7.25
N ILE A 63 -4.68 7.37 6.91
CA ILE A 63 -3.66 6.91 7.86
C ILE A 63 -2.33 7.53 7.43
N HIS A 64 -1.72 8.30 8.34
CA HIS A 64 -0.53 9.08 8.01
C HIS A 64 0.71 8.69 8.81
N SER A 65 0.65 7.57 9.53
CA SER A 65 1.79 7.09 10.29
C SER A 65 2.11 5.64 9.94
N PRO A 66 3.39 5.24 9.99
CA PRO A 66 3.75 3.84 9.79
C PRO A 66 3.10 2.91 10.81
N ALA A 67 2.99 3.35 12.07
CA ALA A 67 2.35 2.55 13.11
C ALA A 67 0.88 2.28 12.78
N GLY A 68 0.15 3.31 12.36
CA GLY A 68 -1.25 3.14 11.97
C GLY A 68 -1.40 2.22 10.78
N LEU A 69 -0.49 2.33 9.82
CA LEU A 69 -0.50 1.48 8.64
C LEU A 69 -0.23 0.02 9.01
N THR A 70 0.67 -0.20 9.97
CA THR A 70 0.96 -1.54 10.47
C THR A 70 -0.29 -2.18 11.09
N ILE A 71 -0.99 -1.42 11.92
CA ILE A 71 -2.23 -1.91 12.54
C ILE A 71 -3.26 -2.24 11.46
N TYR A 72 -3.44 -1.35 10.50
CA TYR A 72 -4.35 -1.57 9.39
C TYR A 72 -4.01 -2.87 8.64
N ALA A 73 -2.73 -3.08 8.34
CA ALA A 73 -2.28 -4.25 7.60
C ALA A 73 -2.56 -5.55 8.35
N ILE A 74 -2.37 -5.55 9.67
CA ILE A 74 -2.63 -6.73 10.49
C ILE A 74 -4.14 -7.02 10.55
N VAL A 75 -4.94 -5.99 10.83
CA VAL A 75 -6.39 -6.13 10.94
C VAL A 75 -7.01 -6.61 9.64
N ASN A 76 -6.49 -6.14 8.51
CA ASN A 76 -7.00 -6.50 7.19
C ASN A 76 -6.27 -7.67 6.56
N LYS A 77 -5.43 -8.33 7.32
CA LYS A 77 -4.72 -9.55 6.90
C LYS A 77 -3.86 -9.37 5.65
N LEU A 78 -3.32 -8.17 5.47
CA LEU A 78 -2.33 -7.91 4.42
C LEU A 78 -0.98 -8.50 4.79
N VAL A 79 -0.70 -8.58 6.08
CA VAL A 79 0.50 -9.21 6.62
C VAL A 79 0.09 -10.04 7.82
N GLU A 80 0.88 -11.06 8.11
CA GLU A 80 0.71 -11.85 9.33
C GLU A 80 1.59 -11.25 10.42
N LEU A 81 1.12 -11.30 11.66
CA LEU A 81 1.90 -10.78 12.79
C LEU A 81 3.28 -11.43 12.86
N GLN A 82 3.35 -12.72 12.60
CA GLN A 82 4.63 -13.43 12.62
C GLN A 82 5.58 -12.97 11.54
N ASP A 83 5.07 -12.44 10.41
CA ASP A 83 5.90 -11.95 9.32
C ASP A 83 6.60 -10.65 9.67
N ILE A 84 6.02 -9.86 10.57
CA ILE A 84 6.61 -8.59 11.00
C ILE A 84 7.27 -8.66 12.37
N LYS A 85 7.13 -9.77 13.06
CA LYS A 85 7.69 -9.97 14.38
C LYS A 85 9.20 -9.76 14.41
N GLU A 86 9.89 -10.12 13.33
CA GLU A 86 11.33 -9.95 13.20
C GLU A 86 11.74 -8.48 13.11
N TYR A 87 10.81 -7.59 12.81
CA TYR A 87 11.09 -6.17 12.63
C TYR A 87 10.67 -5.34 13.85
N LEU A 88 10.14 -6.00 14.85
CA LEU A 88 9.78 -5.38 16.11
C LEU A 88 10.95 -5.48 17.10
#